data_0f72c9e79231083d70c44e6b854fe08a
#
_entry.id   0f72c9e79231083d70c44e6b854fe08a
#
_cell.length_a   1.000
_cell.length_b   1.000
_cell.length_c   1.000
_cell.angle_alpha   90.00
_cell.angle_beta   90.00
_cell.angle_gamma   90.00
#
_symmetry.space_group_name_H-M   'P 1'
#
loop_
_entity.id
_entity.type
_entity.pdbx_description
1 polymer ?
#
loop_
_entity_poly.entity_id
_entity_poly.type
_entity_poly.pdbx_seq_one_letter_code
_entity_poly.pdbx_strand_id
1 'polypeptide(L)'
;MRITNVRFIKGRSKMEKLKKRWNKVTVLLLTFGIVFGLFGAMPVQAQDGNASGSTIFDVKIVHTNDIHARVEEDDYNQVIGMDRLSGIAQTFTEGADGSLMLDSGDTFHGQPIATLVKGESVAKLMKACGYDAMTTGNHDWSYGKERLKELGGIANVKILSGNIKNADGTSFFDTDELVKEITKNGKTLKIGVFGVSDPEMKNKTTPSNVEGLDFQDAVAYAKREAATLKAEGCDVVIALSHTLDPKM
;
A
#
# COMPACT_ATOMS: atom_id res chain seq x y z
N MET A 1 -14.50 1.58 -5.99
CA MET A 1 -13.58 2.50 -5.28
C MET A 1 -13.67 2.26 -3.79
N ARG A 2 -12.56 2.12 -3.11
CA ARG A 2 -12.51 2.13 -1.64
C ARG A 2 -11.56 3.23 -1.17
N ILE A 3 -11.95 3.89 -0.10
CA ILE A 3 -11.18 4.96 0.53
C ILE A 3 -10.87 4.52 1.96
N THR A 4 -9.59 4.44 2.30
CA THR A 4 -9.15 3.97 3.61
C THR A 4 -8.29 5.03 4.29
N ASN A 5 -8.75 5.48 5.45
CA ASN A 5 -7.95 6.33 6.33
C ASN A 5 -7.24 5.44 7.35
N VAL A 6 -5.92 5.46 7.33
CA VAL A 6 -5.12 4.67 8.26
C VAL A 6 -4.24 5.60 9.10
N ARG A 7 -4.37 5.51 10.42
CA ARG A 7 -3.51 6.22 11.37
C ARG A 7 -2.46 5.28 11.92
N PHE A 8 -1.21 5.60 11.66
CA PHE A 8 -0.09 4.83 12.16
C PHE A 8 0.54 5.55 13.35
N ILE A 9 0.78 4.81 14.44
CA ILE A 9 1.47 5.29 15.62
C ILE A 9 2.86 4.67 15.64
N LYS A 10 3.89 5.45 15.32
CA LYS A 10 5.28 5.01 15.41
C LYS A 10 5.90 5.45 16.72
N GLY A 11 6.17 4.52 17.58
CA GLY A 11 6.83 4.72 18.86
C GLY A 11 6.45 3.56 19.80
N ARG A 12 7.41 2.72 20.15
CA ARG A 12 7.18 1.70 21.19
C ARG A 12 7.06 2.42 22.54
N SER A 13 5.88 2.36 23.11
CA SER A 13 5.70 2.73 24.51
C SER A 13 6.61 1.85 25.39
N LYS A 14 7.43 2.48 26.24
CA LYS A 14 8.24 1.82 27.26
C LYS A 14 7.39 0.99 28.25
N MET A 15 6.06 1.09 28.18
CA MET A 15 5.14 0.41 29.11
C MET A 15 5.03 -1.11 28.91
N GLU A 16 5.26 -1.64 27.71
CA GLU A 16 5.24 -3.12 27.54
C GLU A 16 6.43 -3.82 28.18
N LYS A 17 7.58 -3.14 28.30
CA LYS A 17 8.74 -3.68 29.02
C LYS A 17 8.58 -3.60 30.55
N LEU A 18 7.76 -2.70 31.07
CA LEU A 18 7.49 -2.55 32.51
C LEU A 18 6.47 -3.58 33.02
N LYS A 19 5.45 -3.93 32.24
CA LYS A 19 4.47 -4.95 32.63
C LYS A 19 5.10 -6.33 32.88
N LYS A 20 6.19 -6.67 32.20
CA LYS A 20 6.90 -7.95 32.41
C LYS A 20 7.84 -7.98 33.62
N ARG A 21 8.14 -6.82 34.24
CA ARG A 21 8.97 -6.70 35.47
C ARG A 21 8.16 -6.52 36.75
N TRP A 22 6.89 -6.12 36.67
CA TRP A 22 6.06 -5.85 37.86
C TRP A 22 5.46 -7.09 38.51
N ASN A 23 5.46 -8.25 37.84
CA ASN A 23 4.98 -9.49 38.44
C ASN A 23 5.97 -10.19 39.38
N LYS A 24 7.11 -9.57 39.74
CA LYS A 24 8.12 -10.15 40.63
C LYS A 24 8.59 -9.25 41.80
N VAL A 25 8.04 -8.04 41.97
CA VAL A 25 8.51 -7.09 43.00
C VAL A 25 7.36 -6.47 43.82
N THR A 26 6.24 -7.14 43.93
CA THR A 26 5.13 -6.63 44.77
C THR A 26 4.92 -7.48 46.02
N VAL A 27 6.00 -7.86 46.69
CA VAL A 27 5.97 -8.35 48.09
C VAL A 27 7.28 -7.97 48.74
N LEU A 28 7.47 -6.72 49.13
CA LEU A 28 8.31 -6.26 50.22
C LEU A 28 8.37 -4.72 50.22
N LEU A 29 7.60 -4.06 51.02
CA LEU A 29 7.88 -2.77 51.63
C LEU A 29 6.58 -2.11 52.11
N LEU A 30 6.00 -2.72 53.15
CA LEU A 30 5.13 -2.05 54.08
C LEU A 30 5.81 -2.20 55.44
N THR A 31 6.62 -1.21 55.80
CA THR A 31 6.88 -0.80 57.20
C THR A 31 8.03 0.21 57.25
N PHE A 32 7.84 1.23 58.08
CA PHE A 32 8.69 2.36 58.48
C PHE A 32 8.46 3.63 57.63
N GLY A 33 7.97 4.74 58.10
CA GLY A 33 8.04 5.28 59.46
C GLY A 33 8.01 6.80 59.24
N ILE A 34 7.08 7.47 59.92
CA ILE A 34 6.93 8.93 59.93
C ILE A 34 8.09 9.53 60.70
N VAL A 35 8.86 10.45 60.14
CA VAL A 35 9.63 11.47 60.87
C VAL A 35 9.65 12.79 60.10
N PHE A 36 9.28 13.84 60.80
CA PHE A 36 9.27 15.26 60.50
C PHE A 36 10.56 15.80 59.93
N GLY A 37 10.47 16.81 59.02
CA GLY A 37 11.59 17.67 58.72
C GLY A 37 11.24 18.75 57.70
N LEU A 38 10.91 19.96 58.18
CA LEU A 38 10.89 21.20 57.43
C LEU A 38 12.23 21.43 56.73
N PHE A 39 12.26 21.52 55.39
CA PHE A 39 13.25 22.30 54.64
C PHE A 39 12.68 22.80 53.33
N GLY A 40 12.99 24.04 53.07
CA GLY A 40 12.68 24.96 52.00
C GLY A 40 12.21 24.43 50.66
N ALA A 41 11.20 25.11 50.14
CA ALA A 41 10.78 24.99 48.75
C ALA A 41 11.92 25.42 47.80
N MET A 42 12.67 24.49 47.23
CA MET A 42 13.43 24.72 46.03
C MET A 42 12.48 24.60 44.83
N PRO A 43 12.54 25.51 43.87
CA PRO A 43 11.78 25.33 42.64
C PRO A 43 12.29 24.06 41.96
N VAL A 44 11.47 23.05 41.91
CA VAL A 44 11.70 21.91 41.00
C VAL A 44 11.59 22.48 39.61
N GLN A 45 12.75 22.78 39.02
CA GLN A 45 12.86 22.97 37.59
C GLN A 45 12.33 21.66 36.99
N ALA A 46 11.18 21.73 36.34
CA ALA A 46 10.69 20.65 35.51
C ALA A 46 11.77 20.41 34.46
N GLN A 47 12.58 19.39 34.69
CA GLN A 47 13.44 18.85 33.69
C GLN A 47 12.48 18.30 32.64
N ASP A 48 12.39 18.98 31.50
CA ASP A 48 11.72 18.47 30.31
C ASP A 48 12.34 17.10 29.99
N GLY A 49 11.81 16.11 30.68
CA GLY A 49 12.07 14.71 30.40
C GLY A 49 11.63 14.49 28.97
N ASN A 50 12.61 14.29 28.12
CA ASN A 50 12.48 13.92 26.73
C ASN A 50 11.46 12.78 26.63
N ALA A 51 10.18 13.14 26.61
CA ALA A 51 9.11 12.22 26.34
C ALA A 51 9.34 11.82 24.87
N SER A 52 9.88 10.62 24.70
CA SER A 52 9.93 9.95 23.39
C SER A 52 8.47 9.81 22.92
N GLY A 53 7.89 10.93 22.50
CA GLY A 53 6.52 11.03 22.05
C GLY A 53 6.34 10.11 20.84
N SER A 54 5.28 9.31 20.88
CA SER A 54 4.84 8.59 19.68
C SER A 54 4.44 9.63 18.63
N THR A 55 4.93 9.46 17.39
CA THR A 55 4.49 10.26 16.26
C THR A 55 3.34 9.52 15.59
N ILE A 56 2.23 10.20 15.39
CA ILE A 56 1.07 9.67 14.66
C ILE A 56 1.17 10.18 13.22
N PHE A 57 1.15 9.26 12.27
CA PHE A 57 1.07 9.55 10.85
C PHE A 57 -0.37 9.36 10.37
N ASP A 58 -0.91 10.36 9.69
CA ASP A 58 -2.17 10.28 8.96
C ASP A 58 -1.86 9.99 7.49
N VAL A 59 -2.12 8.75 7.06
CA VAL A 59 -1.87 8.31 5.69
C VAL A 59 -3.18 7.93 5.04
N LYS A 60 -3.42 8.48 3.86
CA LYS A 60 -4.62 8.22 3.07
C LYS A 60 -4.30 7.25 1.93
N ILE A 61 -5.10 6.20 1.82
CA ILE A 61 -4.99 5.24 0.73
C ILE A 61 -6.29 5.27 -0.06
N VAL A 62 -6.16 5.57 -1.35
CA VAL A 62 -7.25 5.48 -2.32
C VAL A 62 -6.93 4.32 -3.23
N HIS A 63 -7.88 3.43 -3.45
CA HIS A 63 -7.65 2.34 -4.39
C HIS A 63 -8.88 2.04 -5.25
N THR A 64 -8.59 1.54 -6.45
CA THR A 64 -9.54 1.09 -7.44
C THR A 64 -9.24 -0.33 -7.89
N ASN A 65 -10.18 -0.96 -8.52
CA ASN A 65 -10.08 -2.24 -9.18
C ASN A 65 -11.21 -2.38 -10.21
N ASP A 66 -11.03 -3.21 -11.22
CA ASP A 66 -12.07 -3.57 -12.19
C ASP A 66 -12.72 -2.35 -12.84
N ILE A 67 -11.94 -1.33 -13.18
CA ILE A 67 -12.43 -0.13 -13.87
C ILE A 67 -12.95 -0.48 -15.27
N HIS A 68 -12.28 -1.43 -15.95
CA HIS A 68 -12.64 -1.88 -17.29
C HIS A 68 -12.86 -0.73 -18.28
N ALA A 69 -11.99 0.28 -18.22
CA ALA A 69 -12.07 1.49 -19.04
C ALA A 69 -13.38 2.27 -18.91
N ARG A 70 -14.15 2.09 -17.85
CA ARG A 70 -15.35 2.90 -17.54
C ARG A 70 -14.92 4.22 -16.90
N VAL A 71 -14.41 5.10 -17.74
CA VAL A 71 -13.76 6.35 -17.32
C VAL A 71 -14.72 7.53 -17.23
N GLU A 72 -15.89 7.43 -17.88
CA GLU A 72 -16.95 8.44 -17.83
C GLU A 72 -17.98 8.10 -16.75
N GLU A 73 -18.61 9.12 -16.19
CA GLU A 73 -19.71 8.95 -15.25
C GLU A 73 -20.93 8.29 -15.94
N ASP A 74 -21.49 7.29 -15.29
CA ASP A 74 -22.69 6.60 -15.75
C ASP A 74 -23.58 6.26 -14.54
N ASP A 75 -24.59 7.05 -14.30
CA ASP A 75 -25.52 6.89 -13.17
C ASP A 75 -26.30 5.57 -13.24
N TYR A 76 -26.63 5.10 -14.47
CA TYR A 76 -27.37 3.86 -14.66
C TYR A 76 -26.56 2.63 -14.22
N ASN A 77 -25.27 2.60 -14.56
CA ASN A 77 -24.36 1.52 -14.20
C ASN A 77 -23.58 1.83 -12.91
N GLN A 78 -23.89 2.91 -12.21
CA GLN A 78 -23.24 3.35 -10.98
C GLN A 78 -21.72 3.55 -11.14
N VAL A 79 -21.31 4.07 -12.29
CA VAL A 79 -19.91 4.41 -12.57
C VAL A 79 -19.66 5.86 -12.16
N ILE A 80 -18.67 6.06 -11.32
CA ILE A 80 -18.31 7.38 -10.79
C ILE A 80 -17.57 8.27 -11.81
N GLY A 81 -16.88 7.68 -12.80
CA GLY A 81 -15.97 8.40 -13.69
C GLY A 81 -14.61 8.73 -13.08
N MET A 82 -13.58 8.87 -13.90
CA MET A 82 -12.22 9.11 -13.39
C MET A 82 -11.99 10.58 -12.99
N ASP A 83 -12.70 11.51 -13.56
CA ASP A 83 -12.68 12.92 -13.18
C ASP A 83 -13.22 13.14 -11.77
N ARG A 84 -14.41 12.60 -11.46
CA ARG A 84 -14.99 12.62 -10.12
C ARG A 84 -14.13 11.85 -9.11
N LEU A 85 -13.61 10.68 -9.50
CA LEU A 85 -12.69 9.91 -8.70
C LEU A 85 -11.47 10.75 -8.30
N SER A 86 -10.87 11.47 -9.26
CA SER A 86 -9.73 12.34 -9.02
C SER A 86 -10.07 13.45 -8.03
N GLY A 87 -11.21 14.14 -8.21
CA GLY A 87 -11.65 15.18 -7.29
C GLY A 87 -11.89 14.69 -5.86
N ILE A 88 -12.54 13.53 -5.72
CA ILE A 88 -12.75 12.90 -4.41
C ILE A 88 -11.42 12.50 -3.78
N ALA A 89 -10.49 11.90 -4.56
CA ALA A 89 -9.19 11.52 -4.07
C ALA A 89 -8.40 12.73 -3.56
N GLN A 90 -8.37 13.83 -4.31
CA GLN A 90 -7.72 15.07 -3.91
C GLN A 90 -8.30 15.61 -2.60
N THR A 91 -9.62 15.74 -2.51
CA THR A 91 -10.30 16.22 -1.29
C THR A 91 -10.04 15.31 -0.11
N PHE A 92 -10.07 13.98 -0.32
CA PHE A 92 -9.82 13.01 0.75
C PHE A 92 -8.39 13.04 1.26
N THR A 93 -7.42 13.26 0.38
CA THR A 93 -5.99 13.25 0.73
C THR A 93 -5.48 14.59 1.26
N GLU A 94 -6.28 15.64 1.17
CA GLU A 94 -5.92 16.97 1.66
C GLU A 94 -5.58 16.94 3.16
N GLY A 95 -4.48 17.58 3.53
CA GLY A 95 -3.99 17.67 4.90
C GLY A 95 -3.41 16.38 5.49
N ALA A 96 -3.33 15.29 4.72
CA ALA A 96 -2.64 14.07 5.14
C ALA A 96 -1.12 14.25 5.18
N ASP A 97 -0.44 13.46 6.02
CA ASP A 97 1.03 13.43 6.05
C ASP A 97 1.61 12.77 4.78
N GLY A 98 0.82 11.92 4.14
CA GLY A 98 1.12 11.29 2.86
C GLY A 98 -0.07 10.51 2.31
N SER A 99 -0.01 10.18 1.03
CA SER A 99 -1.06 9.41 0.37
C SER A 99 -0.49 8.41 -0.64
N LEU A 100 -1.30 7.41 -0.95
CA LEU A 100 -1.06 6.46 -2.04
C LEU A 100 -2.36 6.31 -2.84
N MET A 101 -2.24 6.33 -4.17
CA MET A 101 -3.30 5.98 -5.10
C MET A 101 -2.93 4.71 -5.85
N LEU A 102 -3.70 3.65 -5.64
CA LEU A 102 -3.36 2.28 -6.02
C LEU A 102 -4.47 1.66 -6.87
N ASP A 103 -4.10 0.72 -7.74
CA ASP A 103 -5.07 -0.02 -8.55
C ASP A 103 -4.82 -1.53 -8.47
N SER A 104 -5.89 -2.31 -8.34
CA SER A 104 -5.78 -3.77 -8.24
C SER A 104 -6.10 -4.50 -9.55
N GLY A 105 -5.99 -3.81 -10.69
CA GLY A 105 -6.04 -4.41 -12.02
C GLY A 105 -7.42 -4.46 -12.68
N ASP A 106 -7.45 -5.02 -13.88
CA ASP A 106 -8.56 -5.00 -14.84
C ASP A 106 -8.98 -3.56 -15.20
N THR A 107 -8.01 -2.75 -15.57
CA THR A 107 -8.20 -1.32 -15.77
C THR A 107 -8.12 -0.90 -17.24
N PHE A 108 -7.13 -1.41 -18.01
CA PHE A 108 -6.82 -0.88 -19.36
C PHE A 108 -7.75 -1.33 -20.47
N HIS A 109 -8.58 -2.35 -20.26
CA HIS A 109 -9.43 -2.94 -21.31
C HIS A 109 -10.90 -2.98 -20.88
N GLY A 110 -11.82 -2.80 -21.87
CA GLY A 110 -13.27 -2.99 -21.65
C GLY A 110 -14.14 -2.11 -22.56
N GLN A 111 -14.01 -0.79 -22.50
CA GLN A 111 -14.84 0.13 -23.26
C GLN A 111 -14.17 0.56 -24.59
N PRO A 112 -14.95 1.04 -25.58
CA PRO A 112 -14.43 1.51 -26.88
C PRO A 112 -13.32 2.56 -26.76
N ILE A 113 -13.42 3.45 -25.78
CA ILE A 113 -12.40 4.49 -25.50
C ILE A 113 -11.01 3.89 -25.25
N ALA A 114 -10.94 2.70 -24.69
CA ALA A 114 -9.68 1.97 -24.49
C ALA A 114 -9.34 1.06 -25.69
N THR A 115 -10.33 0.31 -26.20
CA THR A 115 -10.06 -0.73 -27.20
C THR A 115 -9.56 -0.16 -28.52
N LEU A 116 -10.06 1.01 -28.94
CA LEU A 116 -9.66 1.69 -30.19
C LEU A 116 -8.18 2.13 -30.18
N VAL A 117 -7.62 2.42 -29.01
CA VAL A 117 -6.24 2.89 -28.84
C VAL A 117 -5.42 1.97 -27.95
N LYS A 118 -5.84 0.71 -27.80
CA LYS A 118 -5.14 -0.32 -27.01
C LYS A 118 -4.72 0.17 -25.62
N GLY A 119 -5.68 0.76 -24.88
CA GLY A 119 -5.51 1.18 -23.48
C GLY A 119 -4.89 2.55 -23.25
N GLU A 120 -4.36 3.22 -24.30
CA GLU A 120 -3.61 4.47 -24.12
C GLU A 120 -4.39 5.60 -23.46
N SER A 121 -5.68 5.75 -23.80
CA SER A 121 -6.55 6.76 -23.20
C SER A 121 -6.65 6.57 -21.70
N VAL A 122 -6.85 5.34 -21.24
CA VAL A 122 -6.96 5.01 -19.80
C VAL A 122 -5.62 5.24 -19.10
N ALA A 123 -4.51 4.84 -19.71
CA ALA A 123 -3.17 5.08 -19.17
C ALA A 123 -2.89 6.58 -18.94
N LYS A 124 -3.28 7.44 -19.91
CA LYS A 124 -3.18 8.90 -19.78
C LYS A 124 -4.06 9.44 -18.65
N LEU A 125 -5.26 8.90 -18.47
CA LEU A 125 -6.17 9.29 -17.38
C LEU A 125 -5.62 8.82 -16.01
N MET A 126 -5.08 7.61 -15.91
CA MET A 126 -4.40 7.14 -14.69
C MET A 126 -3.26 8.08 -14.29
N LYS A 127 -2.45 8.51 -15.27
CA LYS A 127 -1.38 9.50 -15.04
C LYS A 127 -1.93 10.81 -14.49
N ALA A 128 -3.02 11.32 -15.08
CA ALA A 128 -3.66 12.56 -14.65
C ALA A 128 -4.25 12.45 -13.25
N CYS A 129 -4.77 11.27 -12.87
CA CYS A 129 -5.28 10.98 -11.53
C CYS A 129 -4.17 10.75 -10.49
N GLY A 130 -2.90 10.59 -10.90
CA GLY A 130 -1.78 10.44 -9.98
C GLY A 130 -1.68 9.06 -9.34
N TYR A 131 -1.97 7.98 -10.06
CA TYR A 131 -1.74 6.62 -9.56
C TYR A 131 -0.26 6.36 -9.32
N ASP A 132 0.07 5.77 -8.18
CA ASP A 132 1.43 5.41 -7.78
C ASP A 132 1.82 4.00 -8.28
N ALA A 133 0.92 3.03 -8.11
CA ALA A 133 1.19 1.64 -8.46
C ALA A 133 -0.10 0.88 -8.79
N MET A 134 0.07 -0.25 -9.51
CA MET A 134 -0.98 -1.20 -9.79
C MET A 134 -0.49 -2.65 -9.78
N THR A 135 -1.39 -3.60 -9.62
CA THR A 135 -1.19 -4.99 -10.04
C THR A 135 -2.02 -5.27 -11.29
N THR A 136 -1.82 -6.41 -11.95
CA THR A 136 -2.54 -6.73 -13.18
C THR A 136 -3.70 -7.68 -12.94
N GLY A 137 -4.85 -7.39 -13.58
CA GLY A 137 -5.92 -8.34 -13.79
C GLY A 137 -5.80 -9.07 -15.14
N ASN A 138 -6.70 -9.98 -15.44
CA ASN A 138 -6.63 -10.76 -16.67
C ASN A 138 -6.92 -9.93 -17.93
N HIS A 139 -7.74 -8.90 -17.84
CA HIS A 139 -8.05 -8.03 -18.97
C HIS A 139 -6.94 -7.05 -19.34
N ASP A 140 -6.03 -6.75 -18.42
CA ASP A 140 -4.89 -5.86 -18.72
C ASP A 140 -3.93 -6.47 -19.76
N TRP A 141 -3.92 -7.81 -19.89
CA TRP A 141 -3.12 -8.53 -20.89
C TRP A 141 -3.76 -8.58 -22.29
N SER A 142 -4.96 -8.03 -22.47
CA SER A 142 -5.74 -8.16 -23.70
C SER A 142 -5.01 -7.61 -24.95
N TYR A 143 -4.11 -6.67 -24.76
CA TYR A 143 -3.32 -6.07 -25.86
C TYR A 143 -1.89 -6.63 -25.99
N GLY A 144 -1.56 -7.69 -25.24
CA GLY A 144 -0.26 -8.33 -25.19
C GLY A 144 0.67 -7.73 -24.13
N LYS A 145 1.63 -8.56 -23.73
CA LYS A 145 2.53 -8.26 -22.62
C LYS A 145 3.42 -7.02 -22.83
N GLU A 146 3.88 -6.79 -24.05
CA GLU A 146 4.71 -5.62 -24.35
C GLU A 146 3.89 -4.33 -24.28
N ARG A 147 2.65 -4.36 -24.80
CA ARG A 147 1.76 -3.20 -24.72
C ARG A 147 1.41 -2.88 -23.25
N LEU A 148 1.24 -3.87 -22.41
CA LEU A 148 1.00 -3.66 -20.99
C LEU A 148 2.14 -2.91 -20.30
N LYS A 149 3.40 -3.27 -20.57
CA LYS A 149 4.57 -2.51 -20.09
C LYS A 149 4.56 -1.05 -20.58
N GLU A 150 4.30 -0.86 -21.88
CA GLU A 150 4.19 0.47 -22.46
C GLU A 150 3.09 1.31 -21.79
N LEU A 151 1.92 0.71 -21.50
CA LEU A 151 0.83 1.38 -20.79
C LEU A 151 1.23 1.79 -19.38
N GLY A 152 1.97 0.96 -18.65
CA GLY A 152 2.55 1.32 -17.36
C GLY A 152 3.45 2.55 -17.45
N GLY A 153 4.29 2.62 -18.47
CA GLY A 153 5.13 3.79 -18.77
C GLY A 153 4.33 5.05 -19.11
N ILE A 154 3.30 4.93 -19.96
CA ILE A 154 2.41 6.04 -20.32
C ILE A 154 1.66 6.55 -19.10
N ALA A 155 1.16 5.65 -18.26
CA ALA A 155 0.47 5.96 -17.02
C ALA A 155 1.40 6.52 -15.94
N ASN A 156 2.70 6.37 -16.09
CA ASN A 156 3.71 6.65 -15.06
C ASN A 156 3.40 5.90 -13.74
N VAL A 157 2.97 4.65 -13.87
CA VAL A 157 2.54 3.77 -12.81
C VAL A 157 3.50 2.58 -12.71
N LYS A 158 3.87 2.18 -11.50
CA LYS A 158 4.61 0.94 -11.27
C LYS A 158 3.67 -0.26 -11.31
N ILE A 159 3.93 -1.21 -12.22
CA ILE A 159 3.19 -2.47 -12.26
C ILE A 159 3.93 -3.47 -11.37
N LEU A 160 3.31 -3.89 -10.27
CA LEU A 160 3.93 -4.65 -9.18
C LEU A 160 3.60 -6.15 -9.17
N SER A 161 3.09 -6.72 -10.27
CA SER A 161 2.72 -8.15 -10.35
C SER A 161 3.95 -9.07 -10.30
N GLY A 162 4.62 -9.08 -9.14
CA GLY A 162 5.93 -9.69 -8.96
C GLY A 162 5.96 -11.22 -8.99
N ASN A 163 4.80 -11.88 -8.89
CA ASN A 163 4.70 -13.33 -9.11
C ASN A 163 4.66 -13.71 -10.60
N ILE A 164 4.83 -12.74 -11.52
CA ILE A 164 4.92 -12.99 -12.96
C ILE A 164 6.37 -12.80 -13.39
N LYS A 165 6.96 -13.87 -13.92
CA LYS A 165 8.36 -13.93 -14.30
C LYS A 165 8.54 -14.26 -15.77
N ASN A 166 9.69 -13.91 -16.30
CA ASN A 166 10.17 -14.42 -17.58
C ASN A 166 10.52 -15.91 -17.45
N ALA A 167 10.66 -16.62 -18.55
CA ALA A 167 11.03 -18.03 -18.60
C ALA A 167 12.39 -18.35 -17.92
N ASP A 168 13.27 -17.37 -17.79
CA ASP A 168 14.56 -17.46 -17.11
C ASP A 168 14.47 -17.16 -15.61
N GLY A 169 13.26 -16.88 -15.08
CA GLY A 169 13.02 -16.59 -13.66
C GLY A 169 13.23 -15.12 -13.27
N THR A 170 13.67 -14.26 -14.19
CA THR A 170 13.79 -12.82 -13.92
C THR A 170 12.42 -12.15 -13.85
N SER A 171 12.32 -11.01 -13.16
CA SER A 171 11.08 -10.24 -13.08
C SER A 171 10.65 -9.78 -14.47
N PHE A 172 9.35 -9.93 -14.78
CA PHE A 172 8.82 -9.46 -16.06
C PHE A 172 8.65 -7.95 -16.05
N PHE A 173 8.16 -7.37 -14.98
CA PHE A 173 8.06 -5.92 -14.80
C PHE A 173 9.34 -5.32 -14.22
N ASP A 174 9.52 -4.02 -14.36
CA ASP A 174 10.74 -3.30 -13.96
C ASP A 174 10.97 -3.30 -12.43
N THR A 175 9.91 -3.49 -11.66
CA THR A 175 9.97 -3.60 -10.20
C THR A 175 8.85 -4.49 -9.68
N ASP A 176 9.12 -5.21 -8.61
CA ASP A 176 8.15 -6.06 -7.92
C ASP A 176 7.49 -5.31 -6.74
N GLU A 177 8.03 -4.13 -6.37
CA GLU A 177 7.60 -3.39 -5.18
C GLU A 177 7.69 -1.86 -5.36
N LEU A 178 6.95 -1.15 -4.50
CA LEU A 178 7.04 0.29 -4.29
C LEU A 178 7.27 0.55 -2.80
N VAL A 179 8.32 1.29 -2.46
CA VAL A 179 8.54 1.76 -1.09
C VAL A 179 8.29 3.26 -1.03
N LYS A 180 7.35 3.68 -0.16
CA LYS A 180 7.03 5.08 0.12
C LYS A 180 7.49 5.44 1.53
N GLU A 181 8.27 6.51 1.64
CA GLU A 181 8.72 7.06 2.93
C GLU A 181 8.00 8.37 3.22
N ILE A 182 7.47 8.51 4.43
CA ILE A 182 6.78 9.70 4.93
C ILE A 182 7.47 10.14 6.20
N THR A 183 8.01 11.36 6.21
CA THR A 183 8.74 11.89 7.37
C THR A 183 7.93 12.96 8.09
N LYS A 184 7.81 12.83 9.42
CA LYS A 184 7.13 13.77 10.30
C LYS A 184 7.82 13.83 11.64
N ASN A 185 8.14 15.04 12.12
CA ASN A 185 8.79 15.28 13.42
C ASN A 185 10.06 14.44 13.61
N GLY A 186 10.91 14.37 12.58
CA GLY A 186 12.18 13.62 12.63
C GLY A 186 12.03 12.09 12.66
N LYS A 187 10.83 11.56 12.45
CA LYS A 187 10.57 10.11 12.31
C LYS A 187 10.08 9.81 10.90
N THR A 188 10.47 8.67 10.36
CA THR A 188 10.07 8.21 9.03
C THR A 188 9.19 6.98 9.15
N LEU A 189 8.02 7.01 8.52
CA LEU A 189 7.17 5.85 8.28
C LEU A 189 7.51 5.28 6.91
N LYS A 190 7.82 3.99 6.85
CA LYS A 190 8.17 3.28 5.63
C LYS A 190 7.05 2.32 5.24
N ILE A 191 6.46 2.52 4.07
CA ILE A 191 5.34 1.73 3.54
C ILE A 191 5.82 0.98 2.32
N GLY A 192 5.82 -0.35 2.40
CA GLY A 192 6.08 -1.22 1.26
C GLY A 192 4.77 -1.64 0.59
N VAL A 193 4.71 -1.59 -0.73
CA VAL A 193 3.57 -2.07 -1.53
C VAL A 193 4.09 -3.08 -2.53
N PHE A 194 3.45 -4.22 -2.64
CA PHE A 194 3.73 -5.22 -3.67
C PHE A 194 2.43 -5.70 -4.31
N GLY A 195 2.52 -6.33 -5.46
CA GLY A 195 1.36 -6.82 -6.20
C GLY A 195 1.42 -8.31 -6.48
N VAL A 196 0.26 -8.94 -6.50
CA VAL A 196 0.08 -10.33 -6.91
C VAL A 196 -1.09 -10.45 -7.88
N SER A 197 -0.90 -11.28 -8.89
CA SER A 197 -1.89 -11.62 -9.88
C SER A 197 -2.26 -13.10 -9.78
N ASP A 198 -3.48 -13.45 -10.18
CA ASP A 198 -3.97 -14.83 -10.16
C ASP A 198 -3.10 -15.70 -11.09
N PRO A 199 -2.51 -16.82 -10.63
CA PRO A 199 -1.77 -17.73 -11.50
C PRO A 199 -2.61 -18.31 -12.65
N GLU A 200 -3.93 -18.37 -12.50
CA GLU A 200 -4.85 -18.81 -13.55
C GLU A 200 -5.11 -17.76 -14.64
N MET A 201 -4.50 -16.57 -14.56
CA MET A 201 -4.66 -15.53 -15.60
C MET A 201 -4.26 -16.00 -16.97
N LYS A 202 -3.23 -16.85 -17.08
CA LYS A 202 -2.82 -17.47 -18.35
C LYS A 202 -3.96 -18.20 -19.06
N ASN A 203 -4.96 -18.66 -18.31
CA ASN A 203 -6.14 -19.35 -18.80
C ASN A 203 -7.34 -18.41 -19.00
N LYS A 204 -7.25 -17.16 -18.51
CA LYS A 204 -8.30 -16.14 -18.55
C LYS A 204 -8.01 -15.01 -19.54
N THR A 205 -6.91 -15.08 -20.26
CA THR A 205 -6.54 -14.17 -21.34
C THR A 205 -6.15 -14.99 -22.59
N THR A 206 -5.91 -14.30 -23.71
CA THR A 206 -5.44 -14.97 -24.94
C THR A 206 -4.02 -15.52 -24.71
N PRO A 207 -3.77 -16.83 -24.90
CA PRO A 207 -2.48 -17.44 -24.56
C PRO A 207 -1.27 -16.79 -25.21
N SER A 208 -1.37 -16.32 -26.47
CA SER A 208 -0.29 -15.62 -27.15
C SER A 208 0.09 -14.30 -26.49
N ASN A 209 -0.81 -13.67 -25.74
CA ASN A 209 -0.56 -12.40 -25.07
C ASN A 209 0.37 -12.55 -23.84
N VAL A 210 0.52 -13.76 -23.34
CA VAL A 210 1.30 -14.07 -22.12
C VAL A 210 2.35 -15.17 -22.40
N GLU A 211 2.59 -15.48 -23.67
CA GLU A 211 3.54 -16.50 -24.08
C GLU A 211 4.95 -16.23 -23.50
N GLY A 212 5.58 -17.26 -22.95
CA GLY A 212 6.91 -17.18 -22.35
C GLY A 212 6.92 -16.58 -20.94
N LEU A 213 5.75 -16.36 -20.32
CA LEU A 213 5.66 -15.92 -18.93
C LEU A 213 5.34 -17.10 -18.01
N ASP A 214 5.96 -17.08 -16.82
CA ASP A 214 5.68 -17.97 -15.72
C ASP A 214 4.83 -17.24 -14.67
N PHE A 215 3.66 -17.80 -14.34
CA PHE A 215 2.73 -17.28 -13.34
C PHE A 215 2.89 -18.12 -12.07
N GLN A 216 3.68 -17.64 -11.14
CA GLN A 216 4.02 -18.34 -9.91
C GLN A 216 2.88 -18.32 -8.89
N ASP A 217 2.91 -19.24 -7.92
CA ASP A 217 1.95 -19.29 -6.82
C ASP A 217 1.86 -17.96 -6.08
N ALA A 218 0.67 -17.36 -6.08
CA ALA A 218 0.41 -16.04 -5.54
C ALA A 218 0.59 -15.99 -4.02
N VAL A 219 0.15 -17.05 -3.31
CA VAL A 219 0.23 -17.11 -1.85
C VAL A 219 1.67 -17.28 -1.38
N ALA A 220 2.43 -18.15 -2.04
CA ALA A 220 3.84 -18.34 -1.72
C ALA A 220 4.66 -17.08 -1.99
N TYR A 221 4.39 -16.40 -3.13
CA TYR A 221 5.00 -15.13 -3.45
C TYR A 221 4.68 -14.06 -2.41
N ALA A 222 3.38 -13.86 -2.10
CA ALA A 222 2.94 -12.84 -1.16
C ALA A 222 3.56 -13.01 0.24
N LYS A 223 3.65 -14.25 0.74
CA LYS A 223 4.29 -14.54 2.03
C LYS A 223 5.77 -14.17 2.03
N ARG A 224 6.49 -14.53 0.95
CA ARG A 224 7.91 -14.21 0.81
C ARG A 224 8.11 -12.70 0.74
N GLU A 225 7.37 -12.03 -0.13
CA GLU A 225 7.52 -10.60 -0.37
C GLU A 225 7.17 -9.75 0.86
N ALA A 226 6.09 -10.09 1.54
CA ALA A 226 5.74 -9.44 2.79
C ALA A 226 6.81 -9.62 3.88
N ALA A 227 7.49 -10.77 3.93
CA ALA A 227 8.59 -11.00 4.84
C ALA A 227 9.84 -10.19 4.45
N THR A 228 10.15 -10.10 3.16
CA THR A 228 11.24 -9.29 2.61
C THR A 228 11.07 -7.82 2.96
N LEU A 229 9.94 -7.21 2.62
CA LEU A 229 9.65 -5.81 2.93
C LEU A 229 9.71 -5.49 4.43
N LYS A 230 9.25 -6.41 5.28
CA LYS A 230 9.39 -6.27 6.74
C LYS A 230 10.84 -6.34 7.19
N ALA A 231 11.64 -7.22 6.60
CA ALA A 231 13.07 -7.35 6.91
C ALA A 231 13.85 -6.10 6.47
N GLU A 232 13.42 -5.44 5.39
CA GLU A 232 13.95 -4.17 4.88
C GLU A 232 13.49 -2.96 5.68
N GLY A 233 12.73 -3.19 6.73
CA GLY A 233 12.31 -2.16 7.69
C GLY A 233 11.04 -1.43 7.32
N CYS A 234 10.19 -1.97 6.44
CA CYS A 234 8.87 -1.42 6.22
C CYS A 234 8.00 -1.57 7.47
N ASP A 235 7.49 -0.45 7.96
CA ASP A 235 6.57 -0.42 9.10
C ASP A 235 5.20 -0.98 8.74
N VAL A 236 4.79 -0.75 7.49
CA VAL A 236 3.52 -1.20 6.91
C VAL A 236 3.80 -1.89 5.58
N VAL A 237 3.10 -2.99 5.34
CA VAL A 237 3.16 -3.71 4.07
C VAL A 237 1.75 -3.84 3.52
N ILE A 238 1.57 -3.45 2.26
CA ILE A 238 0.31 -3.49 1.51
C ILE A 238 0.47 -4.47 0.35
N ALA A 239 -0.44 -5.42 0.23
CA ALA A 239 -0.56 -6.29 -0.93
C ALA A 239 -1.69 -5.79 -1.82
N LEU A 240 -1.38 -5.49 -3.08
CA LEU A 240 -2.39 -5.35 -4.14
C LEU A 240 -2.65 -6.74 -4.71
N SER A 241 -3.90 -7.15 -4.72
CA SER A 241 -4.25 -8.50 -5.15
C SER A 241 -5.37 -8.47 -6.19
N HIS A 242 -5.11 -9.15 -7.31
CA HIS A 242 -6.14 -9.50 -8.29
C HIS A 242 -6.19 -11.02 -8.43
N THR A 243 -6.84 -11.67 -7.49
CA THR A 243 -6.98 -13.13 -7.44
C THR A 243 -8.30 -13.54 -6.81
N LEU A 244 -8.81 -14.68 -7.20
CA LEU A 244 -9.99 -15.31 -6.62
C LEU A 244 -9.63 -16.34 -5.53
N ASP A 245 -8.34 -16.52 -5.20
CA ASP A 245 -7.91 -17.46 -4.16
C ASP A 245 -8.36 -16.95 -2.78
N PRO A 246 -9.26 -17.67 -2.08
CA PRO A 246 -9.75 -17.25 -0.76
C PRO A 246 -8.68 -17.33 0.35
N LYS A 247 -7.46 -17.83 0.04
CA LYS A 247 -6.33 -17.88 0.98
C LYS A 247 -5.46 -16.62 0.95
N MET A 248 -5.73 -15.72 0.01
CA MET A 248 -5.12 -14.39 -0.07
C MET A 248 -5.90 -13.41 0.80
#